data_3ea7010b48165b44da34c69fb308eb7b
#
_entry.id   3ea7010b48165b44da34c69fb308eb7b
#
_cell.length_a   1.000
_cell.length_b   1.000
_cell.length_c   1.000
_cell.angle_alpha   90.00
_cell.angle_beta   90.00
_cell.angle_gamma   90.00
#
_symmetry.space_group_name_H-M   'P 1'
#
loop_
_entity.id
_entity.type
_entity.pdbx_description
1 polymer ?
#
loop_
_entity_poly.entity_id
_entity_poly.type
_entity_poly.pdbx_seq_one_letter_code
_entity_poly.pdbx_strand_id
1 'polypeptide(L)'
;MARLPAWLRAAALAAAVLGVGACAVTPPLSGRAPLPPSTVPPPPVVESVPPPLVPPPPFAVTPAPTPPPAVASVVARAAGNAIALILPLESPTYGRAAAAVKAGFVAAAARAGASARVQVIGHGDDGVLPAFAAAVQSGVALAVGPLTRDDLKTVFAMSPLRPRMLALNQADEAAPLPAGVYALTLAVEQDAALLMRVARSEGVNTIAVVGSDAPFQRRFSQAFVAAWRREGGTAPREYRFDANPEQLGALRRALATQPIDAILLAVDANDAALAKSFLRGRVYASSQITDGLPAQMLYDLENVRYIEVPWLAEPDNPAFAGLPRADYDDPVLERLYALGIDAFAVAQMLAEPTPPDRIELDGATGHLSLLPSRTFAREGRVMAIHDGRVLPESPAR
;
A
#
# COMPACT_ATOMS: atom_id res chain seq x y z
N MET A 1 23.35 26.92 -58.14
CA MET A 1 24.44 27.71 -57.55
C MET A 1 23.87 28.48 -56.36
N ALA A 2 23.95 27.95 -55.18
CA ALA A 2 23.51 28.62 -53.96
C ALA A 2 24.65 28.49 -52.94
N ARG A 3 25.12 29.65 -52.49
CA ARG A 3 26.28 29.81 -51.61
C ARG A 3 25.90 29.48 -50.17
N LEU A 4 26.64 28.59 -49.54
CA LEU A 4 26.62 28.30 -48.12
C LEU A 4 27.32 29.42 -47.32
N PRO A 5 26.82 29.85 -46.17
CA PRO A 5 27.45 30.87 -45.35
C PRO A 5 28.60 30.27 -44.50
N ALA A 6 29.62 31.10 -44.37
CA ALA A 6 30.90 30.81 -43.79
C ALA A 6 30.93 31.07 -42.27
N TRP A 7 30.82 30.00 -41.45
CA TRP A 7 31.39 30.04 -40.09
C TRP A 7 31.50 28.63 -39.43
N LEU A 8 32.07 27.79 -40.27
CA LEU A 8 32.65 26.50 -39.84
C LEU A 8 34.17 26.57 -40.00
N ARG A 9 34.86 27.31 -39.13
CA ARG A 9 36.33 27.24 -38.95
C ARG A 9 36.69 27.99 -37.67
N ALA A 10 36.86 27.27 -36.55
CA ALA A 10 37.86 27.48 -35.52
C ALA A 10 37.62 26.54 -34.37
N ALA A 11 38.15 25.35 -34.49
CA ALA A 11 38.44 24.50 -33.35
C ALA A 11 39.86 24.02 -33.49
N ALA A 12 40.57 24.01 -32.45
CA ALA A 12 41.84 23.39 -32.17
C ALA A 12 42.98 24.33 -31.84
N LEU A 13 43.57 23.99 -30.75
CA LEU A 13 44.91 24.22 -30.15
C LEU A 13 44.89 25.15 -28.93
N ALA A 14 45.07 24.52 -27.75
CA ALA A 14 46.24 24.75 -26.91
C ALA A 14 46.25 23.72 -25.77
N ALA A 15 47.24 22.86 -25.83
CA ALA A 15 47.62 21.95 -24.76
C ALA A 15 48.65 22.61 -23.85
N ALA A 16 48.69 22.12 -22.59
CA ALA A 16 49.82 22.01 -21.68
C ALA A 16 50.52 23.29 -21.20
N VAL A 17 50.44 23.55 -19.89
CA VAL A 17 51.61 23.89 -19.07
C VAL A 17 51.47 23.30 -17.67
N LEU A 18 52.50 22.56 -17.28
CA LEU A 18 52.88 22.05 -15.99
C LEU A 18 52.88 23.10 -14.87
N GLY A 19 52.44 22.74 -13.68
CA GLY A 19 52.67 23.48 -12.45
C GLY A 19 52.77 22.57 -11.25
N VAL A 20 54.01 22.31 -10.88
CA VAL A 20 54.55 21.53 -9.76
C VAL A 20 54.15 22.14 -8.40
N GLY A 21 53.80 21.29 -7.42
CA GLY A 21 54.25 21.48 -6.04
C GLY A 21 53.28 22.01 -5.03
N ALA A 22 52.81 21.13 -4.13
CA ALA A 22 53.01 21.27 -2.68
C ALA A 22 52.49 20.02 -1.98
N CYS A 23 53.39 19.17 -1.52
CA CYS A 23 53.15 18.15 -0.53
C CYS A 23 52.85 18.81 0.81
N ALA A 24 51.61 18.73 1.29
CA ALA A 24 51.31 18.92 2.69
C ALA A 24 51.37 17.54 3.36
N VAL A 25 52.42 17.31 4.10
CA VAL A 25 52.61 16.16 4.98
C VAL A 25 51.75 16.36 6.21
N THR A 26 50.70 15.60 6.35
CA THR A 26 49.98 15.42 7.60
C THR A 26 50.70 14.38 8.45
N PRO A 27 51.02 14.66 9.73
CA PRO A 27 51.67 13.66 10.58
C PRO A 27 50.67 12.56 10.95
N PRO A 28 51.11 11.30 11.06
CA PRO A 28 50.23 10.21 11.47
C PRO A 28 49.90 10.36 12.95
N LEU A 29 48.61 10.32 13.25
CA LEU A 29 48.10 10.11 14.60
C LEU A 29 48.57 8.74 15.09
N SER A 30 49.36 8.77 16.16
CA SER A 30 49.90 7.62 16.86
C SER A 30 48.83 6.60 17.16
N GLY A 31 48.91 5.48 16.49
CA GLY A 31 48.10 4.31 16.78
C GLY A 31 48.49 3.79 18.17
N ARG A 32 47.53 3.78 19.06
CA ARG A 32 47.62 3.10 20.34
C ARG A 32 47.66 1.60 20.05
N ALA A 33 48.74 0.94 20.38
CA ALA A 33 48.93 -0.49 20.26
C ALA A 33 47.82 -1.24 21.04
N PRO A 34 47.24 -2.31 20.51
CA PRO A 34 46.32 -3.14 21.27
C PRO A 34 47.09 -3.86 22.38
N LEU A 35 46.57 -3.80 23.59
CA LEU A 35 47.02 -4.54 24.74
C LEU A 35 46.87 -6.06 24.45
N PRO A 36 47.86 -6.88 24.87
CA PRO A 36 47.73 -8.31 24.72
C PRO A 36 46.57 -8.86 25.58
N PRO A 37 45.89 -9.93 25.14
CA PRO A 37 44.82 -10.52 25.91
C PRO A 37 45.36 -11.06 27.23
N SER A 38 44.78 -10.64 28.36
CA SER A 38 45.00 -11.24 29.68
C SER A 38 44.57 -12.69 29.66
N THR A 39 45.55 -13.57 29.70
CA THR A 39 45.34 -15.01 29.97
C THR A 39 45.00 -15.18 31.46
N VAL A 40 43.71 -15.30 31.74
CA VAL A 40 43.24 -15.79 33.03
C VAL A 40 43.36 -17.31 32.99
N PRO A 41 44.11 -17.93 33.91
CA PRO A 41 44.18 -19.39 33.98
C PRO A 41 42.83 -19.95 34.35
N PRO A 42 42.38 -21.08 33.77
CA PRO A 42 41.13 -21.73 34.13
C PRO A 42 41.18 -22.22 35.59
N PRO A 43 40.04 -22.17 36.30
CA PRO A 43 39.95 -22.69 37.66
C PRO A 43 40.19 -24.23 37.66
N PRO A 44 40.76 -24.79 38.73
CA PRO A 44 41.03 -26.21 38.82
C PRO A 44 39.76 -27.04 38.68
N VAL A 45 39.84 -28.04 37.83
CA VAL A 45 38.78 -29.03 37.64
C VAL A 45 38.70 -29.85 38.92
N VAL A 46 37.63 -29.72 39.68
CA VAL A 46 37.32 -30.59 40.80
C VAL A 46 36.73 -31.87 40.20
N GLU A 47 37.48 -32.93 40.24
CA GLU A 47 37.04 -34.26 39.82
C GLU A 47 35.97 -34.74 40.83
N SER A 48 34.70 -34.69 40.45
CA SER A 48 33.59 -35.17 41.24
C SER A 48 33.50 -36.69 41.12
N VAL A 49 33.78 -37.36 42.20
CA VAL A 49 33.55 -38.78 42.34
C VAL A 49 32.06 -39.09 42.17
N PRO A 50 31.65 -40.03 41.29
CA PRO A 50 30.23 -40.34 41.10
C PRO A 50 29.70 -41.06 42.37
N PRO A 51 28.50 -40.73 42.80
CA PRO A 51 27.85 -41.46 43.91
C PRO A 51 27.52 -42.89 43.50
N PRO A 52 27.49 -43.84 44.49
CA PRO A 52 27.20 -45.23 44.19
C PRO A 52 25.79 -45.43 43.64
N LEU A 53 25.70 -46.28 42.59
CA LEU A 53 24.44 -46.66 41.93
C LEU A 53 23.56 -47.42 42.91
N VAL A 54 22.44 -46.80 43.30
CA VAL A 54 21.34 -47.50 43.99
C VAL A 54 20.46 -48.11 42.91
N PRO A 55 20.13 -49.40 42.95
CA PRO A 55 19.26 -50.06 42.01
C PRO A 55 17.85 -49.44 42.09
N PRO A 56 17.16 -49.15 40.94
CA PRO A 56 15.82 -48.59 40.95
C PRO A 56 14.81 -49.61 41.52
N PRO A 57 13.78 -49.12 42.26
CA PRO A 57 12.69 -50.00 42.71
C PRO A 57 11.88 -50.51 41.53
N PRO A 58 11.22 -51.65 41.61
CA PRO A 58 10.44 -52.23 40.54
C PRO A 58 9.30 -51.33 40.16
N PHE A 59 9.18 -51.06 38.84
CA PHE A 59 8.14 -50.21 38.27
C PHE A 59 6.75 -50.72 38.60
N ALA A 60 5.98 -49.96 39.38
CA ALA A 60 4.55 -50.18 39.49
C ALA A 60 3.93 -49.73 38.11
N VAL A 61 3.31 -50.69 37.44
CA VAL A 61 2.55 -50.43 36.20
C VAL A 61 1.27 -49.69 36.60
N THR A 62 1.31 -48.39 36.47
CA THR A 62 0.10 -47.57 36.55
C THR A 62 -0.69 -47.78 35.27
N PRO A 63 -1.98 -48.12 35.28
CA PRO A 63 -2.79 -48.23 34.09
C PRO A 63 -2.85 -46.86 33.42
N ALA A 64 -2.64 -46.82 32.08
CA ALA A 64 -2.72 -45.63 31.28
C ALA A 64 -4.07 -44.92 31.49
N PRO A 65 -4.10 -43.59 31.67
CA PRO A 65 -5.36 -42.86 31.74
C PRO A 65 -6.09 -43.01 30.41
N THR A 66 -7.32 -43.46 30.46
CA THR A 66 -8.25 -43.46 29.33
C THR A 66 -8.37 -42.05 28.80
N PRO A 67 -8.15 -41.80 27.48
CA PRO A 67 -8.31 -40.45 26.95
C PRO A 67 -9.78 -40.01 27.12
N PRO A 68 -10.02 -38.76 27.57
CA PRO A 68 -11.38 -38.25 27.67
C PRO A 68 -12.00 -38.21 26.28
N PRO A 69 -13.22 -38.76 26.08
CA PRO A 69 -13.93 -38.58 24.83
C PRO A 69 -14.42 -37.12 24.73
N ALA A 70 -14.28 -36.51 23.56
CA ALA A 70 -14.97 -35.28 23.15
C ALA A 70 -14.26 -33.92 23.23
N VAL A 71 -13.00 -33.83 22.84
CA VAL A 71 -12.47 -32.53 22.42
C VAL A 71 -12.37 -32.43 20.90
N ALA A 72 -12.31 -33.53 20.18
CA ALA A 72 -12.23 -33.56 18.71
C ALA A 72 -13.54 -33.13 18.01
N SER A 73 -14.69 -33.19 18.68
CA SER A 73 -15.99 -32.89 18.07
C SER A 73 -16.39 -31.40 18.12
N VAL A 74 -15.73 -30.60 18.96
CA VAL A 74 -16.01 -29.16 19.05
C VAL A 74 -15.21 -28.38 17.99
N VAL A 75 -14.00 -28.85 17.69
CA VAL A 75 -13.13 -28.25 16.67
C VAL A 75 -13.69 -28.43 15.24
N ALA A 76 -14.33 -29.58 14.97
CA ALA A 76 -14.87 -29.90 13.66
C ALA A 76 -16.16 -29.12 13.29
N ARG A 77 -16.87 -28.55 14.26
CA ARG A 77 -18.11 -27.79 14.02
C ARG A 77 -17.89 -26.29 13.78
N ALA A 78 -16.71 -25.76 14.11
CA ALA A 78 -16.33 -24.38 13.81
C ALA A 78 -15.79 -24.21 12.38
N ALA A 79 -15.54 -25.31 11.65
CA ALA A 79 -14.82 -25.29 10.36
C ALA A 79 -15.67 -24.83 9.17
N GLY A 80 -16.99 -24.71 9.31
CA GLY A 80 -17.89 -24.47 8.15
C GLY A 80 -17.63 -23.16 7.39
N ASN A 81 -17.20 -22.10 8.08
CA ASN A 81 -16.97 -20.76 7.51
C ASN A 81 -15.72 -20.10 8.10
N ALA A 82 -14.68 -20.87 8.40
CA ALA A 82 -13.41 -20.34 8.89
C ALA A 82 -12.68 -19.56 7.79
N ILE A 83 -12.03 -18.47 8.17
CA ILE A 83 -11.31 -17.57 7.29
C ILE A 83 -9.84 -17.52 7.72
N ALA A 84 -8.90 -17.74 6.79
CA ALA A 84 -7.49 -17.48 7.02
C ALA A 84 -7.09 -16.13 6.45
N LEU A 85 -6.49 -15.28 7.29
CA LEU A 85 -5.87 -14.02 6.86
C LEU A 85 -4.36 -14.24 6.71
N ILE A 86 -3.88 -14.22 5.47
CA ILE A 86 -2.48 -14.53 5.09
C ILE A 86 -1.78 -13.23 4.70
N LEU A 87 -0.80 -12.81 5.49
CA LEU A 87 -0.13 -11.52 5.32
C LEU A 87 1.38 -11.61 5.56
N PRO A 88 2.20 -10.77 4.89
CA PRO A 88 3.65 -10.71 5.05
C PRO A 88 4.05 -9.98 6.36
N LEU A 89 3.61 -10.51 7.52
CA LEU A 89 3.78 -9.87 8.82
C LEU A 89 5.24 -9.82 9.28
N GLU A 90 6.06 -10.75 8.81
CA GLU A 90 7.48 -10.88 9.18
C GLU A 90 8.40 -10.22 8.14
N SER A 91 7.84 -9.64 7.08
CA SER A 91 8.61 -8.95 6.06
C SER A 91 9.16 -7.62 6.59
N PRO A 92 10.47 -7.34 6.48
CA PRO A 92 11.06 -6.06 6.86
C PRO A 92 10.46 -4.88 6.07
N THR A 93 10.05 -5.11 4.83
CA THR A 93 9.51 -4.07 3.94
C THR A 93 8.02 -3.88 4.11
N TYR A 94 7.25 -4.97 4.21
CA TYR A 94 5.79 -4.93 4.18
C TYR A 94 5.12 -5.15 5.54
N GLY A 95 5.88 -5.50 6.58
CA GLY A 95 5.34 -5.88 7.89
C GLY A 95 4.47 -4.80 8.53
N ARG A 96 4.85 -3.51 8.44
CA ARG A 96 4.03 -2.40 8.96
C ARG A 96 2.70 -2.29 8.20
N ALA A 97 2.74 -2.36 6.89
CA ALA A 97 1.55 -2.35 6.02
C ALA A 97 0.64 -3.54 6.32
N ALA A 98 1.22 -4.75 6.41
CA ALA A 98 0.52 -5.98 6.76
C ALA A 98 -0.13 -5.90 8.16
N ALA A 99 0.57 -5.32 9.13
CA ALA A 99 0.06 -5.12 10.50
C ALA A 99 -1.16 -4.19 10.52
N ALA A 100 -1.17 -3.13 9.72
CA ALA A 100 -2.32 -2.23 9.60
C ALA A 100 -3.56 -2.95 9.01
N VAL A 101 -3.39 -3.71 7.92
CA VAL A 101 -4.47 -4.54 7.35
C VAL A 101 -4.98 -5.56 8.38
N LYS A 102 -4.08 -6.26 9.07
CA LYS A 102 -4.45 -7.21 10.14
C LYS A 102 -5.27 -6.53 11.23
N ALA A 103 -4.83 -5.36 11.68
CA ALA A 103 -5.50 -4.64 12.77
C ALA A 103 -6.95 -4.28 12.38
N GLY A 104 -7.18 -3.73 11.19
CA GLY A 104 -8.51 -3.43 10.68
C GLY A 104 -9.40 -4.66 10.53
N PHE A 105 -8.85 -5.73 9.96
CA PHE A 105 -9.55 -7.00 9.78
C PHE A 105 -9.99 -7.62 11.13
N VAL A 106 -9.08 -7.68 12.09
CA VAL A 106 -9.36 -8.24 13.42
C VAL A 106 -10.34 -7.36 14.20
N ALA A 107 -10.23 -6.03 14.09
CA ALA A 107 -11.17 -5.10 14.72
C ALA A 107 -12.60 -5.30 14.18
N ALA A 108 -12.75 -5.43 12.86
CA ALA A 108 -14.03 -5.71 12.22
C ALA A 108 -14.59 -7.09 12.64
N ALA A 109 -13.73 -8.12 12.71
CA ALA A 109 -14.10 -9.44 13.18
C ALA A 109 -14.57 -9.42 14.64
N ALA A 110 -13.90 -8.68 15.52
CA ALA A 110 -14.28 -8.52 16.91
C ALA A 110 -15.64 -7.81 17.06
N ARG A 111 -15.85 -6.72 16.32
CA ARG A 111 -17.13 -6.00 16.29
C ARG A 111 -18.29 -6.88 15.85
N ALA A 112 -18.05 -7.79 14.91
CA ALA A 112 -19.04 -8.74 14.40
C ALA A 112 -19.20 -9.99 15.30
N GLY A 113 -18.46 -10.14 16.40
CA GLY A 113 -18.45 -11.33 17.24
C GLY A 113 -17.90 -12.59 16.55
N ALA A 114 -17.12 -12.41 15.48
CA ALA A 114 -16.63 -13.49 14.62
C ALA A 114 -15.14 -13.82 14.79
N SER A 115 -14.47 -13.30 15.82
CA SER A 115 -13.04 -13.49 16.06
C SER A 115 -12.60 -14.97 16.07
N ALA A 116 -13.43 -15.87 16.62
CA ALA A 116 -13.14 -17.31 16.67
C ALA A 116 -13.12 -17.99 15.28
N ARG A 117 -13.61 -17.32 14.23
CA ARG A 117 -13.62 -17.82 12.84
C ARG A 117 -12.42 -17.36 12.04
N VAL A 118 -11.59 -16.51 12.61
CA VAL A 118 -10.44 -15.89 11.93
C VAL A 118 -9.14 -16.51 12.41
N GLN A 119 -8.38 -17.08 11.48
CA GLN A 119 -7.01 -17.53 11.70
C GLN A 119 -6.06 -16.57 11.00
N VAL A 120 -5.14 -15.95 11.74
CA VAL A 120 -4.10 -15.09 11.15
C VAL A 120 -2.84 -15.94 10.94
N ILE A 121 -2.33 -15.94 9.71
CA ILE A 121 -1.12 -16.66 9.31
C ILE A 121 -0.13 -15.64 8.73
N GLY A 122 0.98 -15.43 9.45
CA GLY A 122 2.08 -14.58 8.97
C GLY A 122 3.01 -15.37 8.07
N HIS A 123 3.76 -14.65 7.25
CA HIS A 123 4.93 -15.16 6.52
C HIS A 123 5.98 -14.05 6.39
N GLY A 124 7.20 -14.44 6.06
CA GLY A 124 8.35 -13.58 5.87
C GLY A 124 9.12 -13.95 4.61
N ASP A 125 10.44 -14.04 4.74
CA ASP A 125 11.35 -14.35 3.62
C ASP A 125 11.25 -15.81 3.14
N ASP A 126 10.62 -16.71 3.93
CA ASP A 126 10.24 -18.07 3.54
C ASP A 126 9.14 -18.12 2.48
N GLY A 127 8.51 -16.99 2.23
CA GLY A 127 7.49 -16.79 1.22
C GLY A 127 6.09 -17.21 1.65
N VAL A 128 5.13 -16.97 0.76
CA VAL A 128 3.69 -17.15 1.02
C VAL A 128 3.24 -18.61 0.96
N LEU A 129 3.96 -19.50 0.28
CA LEU A 129 3.49 -20.87 0.03
C LEU A 129 3.30 -21.72 1.29
N PRO A 130 4.22 -21.73 2.28
CA PRO A 130 4.00 -22.41 3.54
C PRO A 130 2.76 -21.91 4.30
N ALA A 131 2.55 -20.60 4.33
CA ALA A 131 1.39 -19.98 4.97
C ALA A 131 0.09 -20.36 4.26
N PHE A 132 0.08 -20.39 2.92
CA PHE A 132 -1.06 -20.82 2.13
C PHE A 132 -1.36 -22.32 2.33
N ALA A 133 -0.33 -23.17 2.38
CA ALA A 133 -0.46 -24.60 2.66
C ALA A 133 -1.05 -24.85 4.05
N ALA A 134 -0.65 -24.09 5.06
CA ALA A 134 -1.22 -24.18 6.41
C ALA A 134 -2.72 -23.83 6.42
N ALA A 135 -3.14 -22.79 5.68
CA ALA A 135 -4.54 -22.45 5.52
C ALA A 135 -5.35 -23.57 4.85
N VAL A 136 -4.79 -24.20 3.80
CA VAL A 136 -5.41 -25.37 3.14
C VAL A 136 -5.58 -26.53 4.12
N GLN A 137 -4.54 -26.85 4.88
CA GLN A 137 -4.56 -27.94 5.88
C GLN A 137 -5.56 -27.68 7.01
N SER A 138 -5.75 -26.44 7.40
CA SER A 138 -6.74 -26.03 8.41
C SER A 138 -8.19 -26.14 7.91
N GLY A 139 -8.42 -26.41 6.62
CA GLY A 139 -9.75 -26.59 6.05
C GLY A 139 -10.60 -25.33 6.04
N VAL A 140 -9.99 -24.14 5.93
CA VAL A 140 -10.72 -22.87 5.87
C VAL A 140 -11.58 -22.76 4.61
N ALA A 141 -12.71 -22.08 4.71
CA ALA A 141 -13.61 -21.83 3.57
C ALA A 141 -13.06 -20.76 2.62
N LEU A 142 -12.30 -19.81 3.15
CA LEU A 142 -11.75 -18.67 2.41
C LEU A 142 -10.35 -18.31 2.94
N ALA A 143 -9.42 -18.06 2.02
CA ALA A 143 -8.16 -17.38 2.29
C ALA A 143 -8.28 -15.90 1.90
N VAL A 144 -7.88 -14.99 2.79
CA VAL A 144 -7.81 -13.54 2.55
C VAL A 144 -6.36 -13.12 2.48
N GLY A 145 -5.97 -12.38 1.47
CA GLY A 145 -4.59 -12.10 1.10
C GLY A 145 -4.19 -12.95 -0.11
N PRO A 146 -2.93 -12.94 -0.51
CA PRO A 146 -1.84 -12.08 -0.02
C PRO A 146 -2.02 -10.60 -0.31
N LEU A 147 -1.13 -9.79 0.29
CA LEU A 147 -1.13 -8.33 0.14
C LEU A 147 -0.18 -7.86 -0.98
N THR A 148 0.89 -8.61 -1.27
CA THR A 148 1.87 -8.21 -2.26
C THR A 148 1.59 -8.80 -3.63
N ARG A 149 2.02 -8.11 -4.70
CA ARG A 149 1.86 -8.60 -6.07
C ARG A 149 2.67 -9.86 -6.35
N ASP A 150 3.85 -9.96 -5.76
CA ASP A 150 4.76 -11.09 -6.01
C ASP A 150 4.27 -12.36 -5.31
N ASP A 151 3.72 -12.22 -4.09
CA ASP A 151 3.05 -13.33 -3.41
C ASP A 151 1.84 -13.83 -4.21
N LEU A 152 1.05 -12.90 -4.78
CA LEU A 152 -0.09 -13.26 -5.62
C LEU A 152 0.34 -14.03 -6.87
N LYS A 153 1.40 -13.60 -7.56
CA LYS A 153 1.95 -14.32 -8.71
C LYS A 153 2.37 -15.74 -8.31
N THR A 154 3.03 -15.86 -7.16
CA THR A 154 3.48 -17.14 -6.61
C THR A 154 2.31 -18.08 -6.31
N VAL A 155 1.26 -17.57 -5.65
CA VAL A 155 0.06 -18.35 -5.34
C VAL A 155 -0.74 -18.70 -6.62
N PHE A 156 -0.86 -17.80 -7.58
CA PHE A 156 -1.59 -18.04 -8.82
C PHE A 156 -0.91 -19.07 -9.73
N ALA A 157 0.39 -19.30 -9.56
CA ALA A 157 1.09 -20.38 -10.23
C ALA A 157 0.67 -21.78 -9.72
N MET A 158 0.02 -21.87 -8.54
CA MET A 158 -0.55 -23.12 -8.04
C MET A 158 -1.87 -23.42 -8.74
N SER A 159 -2.06 -24.64 -9.18
CA SER A 159 -3.32 -25.07 -9.80
C SER A 159 -3.66 -26.50 -9.36
N PRO A 160 -4.91 -26.76 -8.95
CA PRO A 160 -6.02 -25.85 -8.74
C PRO A 160 -5.89 -25.05 -7.43
N LEU A 161 -6.35 -23.78 -7.44
CA LEU A 161 -6.40 -22.95 -6.23
C LEU A 161 -7.57 -23.38 -5.33
N ARG A 162 -7.26 -23.77 -4.12
CA ARG A 162 -8.22 -24.05 -3.05
C ARG A 162 -7.60 -23.70 -1.70
N PRO A 163 -8.34 -23.12 -0.77
CA PRO A 163 -9.76 -22.68 -0.78
C PRO A 163 -10.01 -21.50 -1.73
N ARG A 164 -11.27 -20.99 -1.80
CA ARG A 164 -11.56 -19.69 -2.40
C ARG A 164 -10.65 -18.62 -1.81
N MET A 165 -10.39 -17.56 -2.56
CA MET A 165 -9.45 -16.53 -2.14
C MET A 165 -10.01 -15.12 -2.37
N LEU A 166 -9.81 -14.23 -1.39
CA LEU A 166 -9.96 -12.79 -1.53
C LEU A 166 -8.55 -12.16 -1.53
N ALA A 167 -8.02 -11.89 -2.71
CA ALA A 167 -6.75 -11.20 -2.88
C ALA A 167 -6.87 -9.72 -2.45
N LEU A 168 -5.85 -9.20 -1.75
CA LEU A 168 -5.82 -7.80 -1.31
C LEU A 168 -4.96 -6.91 -2.23
N ASN A 169 -4.60 -7.44 -3.39
CA ASN A 169 -3.93 -6.75 -4.47
C ASN A 169 -4.26 -7.45 -5.80
N GLN A 170 -3.69 -6.96 -6.91
CA GLN A 170 -3.73 -7.63 -8.23
C GLN A 170 -2.33 -7.93 -8.70
N ALA A 171 -2.12 -9.17 -9.16
CA ALA A 171 -0.83 -9.60 -9.72
C ALA A 171 -0.53 -8.88 -11.05
N ASP A 172 -1.56 -8.80 -11.90
CA ASP A 172 -1.56 -8.08 -13.18
C ASP A 172 -2.98 -7.53 -13.41
N GLU A 173 -3.08 -6.24 -13.72
CA GLU A 173 -4.37 -5.56 -13.94
C GLU A 173 -5.06 -6.00 -15.25
N ALA A 174 -4.29 -6.44 -16.22
CA ALA A 174 -4.78 -6.89 -17.52
C ALA A 174 -5.19 -8.37 -17.54
N ALA A 175 -4.71 -9.18 -16.58
CA ALA A 175 -4.97 -10.60 -16.56
C ALA A 175 -6.28 -10.94 -15.81
N PRO A 176 -7.10 -11.89 -16.35
CA PRO A 176 -8.28 -12.36 -15.63
C PRO A 176 -7.87 -13.09 -14.35
N LEU A 177 -8.66 -12.92 -13.29
CA LEU A 177 -8.45 -13.63 -12.04
C LEU A 177 -8.67 -15.14 -12.22
N PRO A 178 -7.84 -15.99 -11.58
CA PRO A 178 -8.08 -17.43 -11.56
C PRO A 178 -9.47 -17.79 -11.01
N ALA A 179 -9.99 -18.97 -11.35
CA ALA A 179 -11.27 -19.43 -10.83
C ALA A 179 -11.25 -19.50 -9.30
N GLY A 180 -12.31 -19.01 -8.64
CA GLY A 180 -12.43 -18.99 -7.18
C GLY A 180 -11.64 -17.85 -6.50
N VAL A 181 -10.99 -16.98 -7.26
CA VAL A 181 -10.32 -15.79 -6.75
C VAL A 181 -11.18 -14.55 -6.95
N TYR A 182 -11.26 -13.74 -5.92
CA TYR A 182 -11.82 -12.40 -5.89
C TYR A 182 -10.72 -11.41 -5.54
N ALA A 183 -10.86 -10.13 -5.91
CA ALA A 183 -9.87 -9.11 -5.57
C ALA A 183 -10.54 -7.85 -5.01
N LEU A 184 -10.09 -7.44 -3.84
CA LEU A 184 -10.41 -6.15 -3.21
C LEU A 184 -9.10 -5.37 -3.04
N THR A 185 -9.01 -4.17 -3.60
CA THR A 185 -7.74 -3.44 -3.67
C THR A 185 -7.91 -1.95 -3.38
N LEU A 186 -6.82 -1.30 -2.95
CA LEU A 186 -6.69 0.15 -2.94
C LEU A 186 -5.99 0.63 -4.23
N ALA A 187 -6.45 0.12 -5.37
CA ALA A 187 -5.85 0.47 -6.65
C ALA A 187 -6.04 1.96 -6.98
N VAL A 188 -4.94 2.67 -7.14
CA VAL A 188 -4.91 4.10 -7.48
C VAL A 188 -5.64 4.39 -8.79
N GLU A 189 -5.73 3.41 -9.67
CA GLU A 189 -6.42 3.47 -10.95
C GLU A 189 -7.93 3.72 -10.79
N GLN A 190 -8.53 3.17 -9.73
CA GLN A 190 -9.95 3.38 -9.45
C GLN A 190 -10.22 4.81 -8.98
N ASP A 191 -9.35 5.36 -8.10
CA ASP A 191 -9.44 6.76 -7.67
C ASP A 191 -9.19 7.72 -8.82
N ALA A 192 -8.20 7.45 -9.67
CA ALA A 192 -7.92 8.24 -10.85
C ALA A 192 -9.09 8.24 -11.85
N ALA A 193 -9.73 7.09 -12.05
CA ALA A 193 -10.91 6.99 -12.91
C ALA A 193 -12.13 7.71 -12.32
N LEU A 194 -12.35 7.62 -11.01
CA LEU A 194 -13.41 8.35 -10.34
C LEU A 194 -13.18 9.87 -10.44
N LEU A 195 -11.97 10.32 -10.16
CA LEU A 195 -11.60 11.73 -10.23
C LEU A 195 -11.75 12.28 -11.67
N MET A 196 -11.44 11.46 -12.67
CA MET A 196 -11.68 11.80 -14.07
C MET A 196 -13.18 11.98 -14.36
N ARG A 197 -14.05 11.10 -13.85
CA ARG A 197 -15.51 11.25 -13.99
C ARG A 197 -16.00 12.54 -13.31
N VAL A 198 -15.48 12.87 -12.13
CA VAL A 198 -15.76 14.13 -11.44
C VAL A 198 -15.38 15.32 -12.32
N ALA A 199 -14.17 15.34 -12.86
CA ALA A 199 -13.73 16.41 -13.75
C ALA A 199 -14.65 16.58 -14.98
N ARG A 200 -15.05 15.45 -15.59
CA ARG A 200 -15.98 15.47 -16.75
C ARG A 200 -17.37 15.97 -16.37
N SER A 201 -17.91 15.57 -15.22
CA SER A 201 -19.22 16.05 -14.74
C SER A 201 -19.21 17.56 -14.45
N GLU A 202 -18.07 18.12 -14.12
CA GLU A 202 -17.88 19.57 -13.93
C GLU A 202 -17.61 20.33 -15.23
N GLY A 203 -17.74 19.68 -16.39
CA GLY A 203 -17.59 20.28 -17.70
C GLY A 203 -16.13 20.50 -18.14
N VAL A 204 -15.16 19.82 -17.54
CA VAL A 204 -13.77 19.86 -17.98
C VAL A 204 -13.62 19.16 -19.33
N ASN A 205 -13.13 19.87 -20.35
CA ASN A 205 -12.90 19.36 -21.70
C ASN A 205 -11.41 19.34 -22.08
N THR A 206 -10.62 20.20 -21.46
CA THR A 206 -9.17 20.30 -21.68
C THR A 206 -8.44 20.21 -20.35
N ILE A 207 -7.41 19.38 -20.28
CA ILE A 207 -6.65 19.17 -19.05
C ILE A 207 -5.15 19.18 -19.30
N ALA A 208 -4.40 19.77 -18.38
CA ALA A 208 -2.97 19.62 -18.29
C ALA A 208 -2.62 18.64 -17.17
N VAL A 209 -1.59 17.85 -17.35
CA VAL A 209 -1.01 16.98 -16.33
C VAL A 209 0.35 17.54 -15.93
N VAL A 210 0.52 17.86 -14.66
CA VAL A 210 1.79 18.28 -14.08
C VAL A 210 2.21 17.19 -13.11
N GLY A 211 3.25 16.44 -13.44
CA GLY A 211 3.61 15.24 -12.70
C GLY A 211 5.10 15.11 -12.38
N SER A 212 5.40 14.40 -11.30
CA SER A 212 6.74 13.97 -10.91
C SER A 212 7.03 12.54 -11.38
N ASP A 213 8.30 12.14 -11.30
CA ASP A 213 8.73 10.77 -11.62
C ASP A 213 8.54 9.78 -10.45
N ALA A 214 8.00 10.23 -9.31
CA ALA A 214 7.70 9.36 -8.18
C ALA A 214 6.77 8.20 -8.62
N PRO A 215 7.07 6.95 -8.27
CA PRO A 215 6.37 5.78 -8.82
C PRO A 215 4.84 5.83 -8.64
N PHE A 216 4.36 6.27 -7.47
CA PHE A 216 2.94 6.40 -7.19
C PHE A 216 2.30 7.49 -8.07
N GLN A 217 2.90 8.68 -8.12
CA GLN A 217 2.35 9.83 -8.86
C GLN A 217 2.33 9.57 -10.37
N ARG A 218 3.38 8.92 -10.89
CA ARG A 218 3.42 8.49 -12.29
C ARG A 218 2.31 7.48 -12.61
N ARG A 219 2.09 6.49 -11.72
CA ARG A 219 1.02 5.50 -11.89
C ARG A 219 -0.36 6.16 -11.84
N PHE A 220 -0.57 7.08 -10.89
CA PHE A 220 -1.81 7.85 -10.78
C PHE A 220 -2.10 8.69 -12.03
N SER A 221 -1.11 9.46 -12.51
CA SER A 221 -1.28 10.29 -13.70
C SER A 221 -1.53 9.46 -14.96
N GLN A 222 -0.82 8.35 -15.14
CA GLN A 222 -1.03 7.43 -16.26
C GLN A 222 -2.44 6.82 -16.23
N ALA A 223 -2.93 6.41 -15.06
CA ALA A 223 -4.27 5.87 -14.90
C ALA A 223 -5.35 6.91 -15.24
N PHE A 224 -5.18 8.14 -14.77
CA PHE A 224 -6.08 9.26 -15.08
C PHE A 224 -6.10 9.52 -16.59
N VAL A 225 -4.94 9.64 -17.23
CA VAL A 225 -4.81 9.88 -18.67
C VAL A 225 -5.43 8.75 -19.47
N ALA A 226 -5.23 7.50 -19.06
CA ALA A 226 -5.84 6.36 -19.71
C ALA A 226 -7.37 6.36 -19.60
N ALA A 227 -7.92 6.69 -18.43
CA ALA A 227 -9.35 6.85 -18.22
C ALA A 227 -9.90 8.04 -19.06
N TRP A 228 -9.22 9.17 -19.03
CA TRP A 228 -9.58 10.36 -19.78
C TRP A 228 -9.69 10.08 -21.30
N ARG A 229 -8.70 9.40 -21.88
CA ARG A 229 -8.68 9.05 -23.32
C ARG A 229 -9.79 8.04 -23.66
N ARG A 230 -10.08 7.10 -22.76
CA ARG A 230 -11.13 6.11 -22.96
C ARG A 230 -12.53 6.72 -23.06
N GLU A 231 -12.74 7.83 -22.32
CA GLU A 231 -13.99 8.61 -22.36
C GLU A 231 -13.99 9.69 -23.49
N GLY A 232 -13.11 9.54 -24.49
CA GLY A 232 -13.06 10.45 -25.63
C GLY A 232 -12.50 11.84 -25.33
N GLY A 233 -11.79 12.01 -24.22
CA GLY A 233 -11.13 13.27 -23.89
C GLY A 233 -9.99 13.59 -24.85
N THR A 234 -9.77 14.89 -25.11
CA THR A 234 -8.61 15.37 -25.89
C THR A 234 -7.31 14.96 -25.23
N ALA A 235 -6.24 14.74 -26.00
CA ALA A 235 -4.94 14.37 -25.43
C ALA A 235 -4.49 15.42 -24.39
N PRO A 236 -4.26 15.02 -23.13
CA PRO A 236 -3.77 15.94 -22.12
C PRO A 236 -2.41 16.52 -22.50
N ARG A 237 -2.12 17.75 -22.06
CA ARG A 237 -0.78 18.30 -22.13
C ARG A 237 -0.01 17.87 -20.90
N GLU A 238 1.10 17.21 -21.11
CA GLU A 238 1.91 16.67 -20.03
C GLU A 238 3.13 17.57 -19.79
N TYR A 239 3.32 17.96 -18.54
CA TYR A 239 4.44 18.76 -18.06
C TYR A 239 5.12 18.01 -16.92
N ARG A 240 6.44 17.99 -16.95
CA ARG A 240 7.22 17.50 -15.83
C ARG A 240 7.26 18.57 -14.75
N PHE A 241 6.99 18.18 -13.51
CA PHE A 241 7.17 19.05 -12.36
C PHE A 241 8.65 19.20 -12.04
N ASP A 242 9.05 20.44 -11.75
CA ASP A 242 10.38 20.78 -11.23
C ASP A 242 10.18 21.89 -10.19
N ALA A 243 10.71 21.69 -8.97
CA ALA A 243 10.58 22.63 -7.86
C ALA A 243 11.39 23.92 -8.04
N ASN A 244 12.23 24.02 -9.10
CA ASN A 244 12.99 25.22 -9.39
C ASN A 244 12.05 26.41 -9.72
N PRO A 245 12.19 27.58 -9.07
CA PRO A 245 11.32 28.75 -9.30
C PRO A 245 11.26 29.22 -10.76
N GLU A 246 12.36 29.13 -11.51
CA GLU A 246 12.39 29.50 -12.94
C GLU A 246 11.53 28.54 -13.77
N GLN A 247 11.61 27.23 -13.48
CA GLN A 247 10.81 26.21 -14.15
C GLN A 247 9.33 26.33 -13.79
N LEU A 248 9.00 26.62 -12.53
CA LEU A 248 7.62 26.92 -12.12
C LEU A 248 7.07 28.17 -12.83
N GLY A 249 7.90 29.20 -12.98
CA GLY A 249 7.55 30.39 -13.77
C GLY A 249 7.35 30.06 -15.25
N ALA A 250 8.17 29.20 -15.83
CA ALA A 250 8.02 28.71 -17.19
C ALA A 250 6.74 27.88 -17.37
N LEU A 251 6.47 26.96 -16.44
CA LEU A 251 5.25 26.16 -16.40
C LEU A 251 4.01 27.07 -16.38
N ARG A 252 3.96 28.07 -15.51
CA ARG A 252 2.86 29.04 -15.46
C ARG A 252 2.64 29.73 -16.78
N ARG A 253 3.72 30.17 -17.46
CA ARG A 253 3.63 30.79 -18.79
C ARG A 253 3.12 29.80 -19.84
N ALA A 254 3.61 28.55 -19.83
CA ALA A 254 3.20 27.51 -20.75
C ALA A 254 1.70 27.20 -20.62
N LEU A 255 1.20 27.08 -19.37
CA LEU A 255 -0.21 26.86 -19.10
C LEU A 255 -1.11 28.03 -19.50
N ALA A 256 -0.57 29.26 -19.49
CA ALA A 256 -1.31 30.47 -19.91
C ALA A 256 -1.41 30.65 -21.41
N THR A 257 -0.64 29.93 -22.24
CA THR A 257 -0.61 30.13 -23.71
C THR A 257 -1.86 29.63 -24.43
N GLN A 258 -2.61 28.71 -23.79
CA GLN A 258 -3.81 28.15 -24.38
C GLN A 258 -4.84 27.82 -23.26
N PRO A 259 -6.15 27.89 -23.57
CA PRO A 259 -7.19 27.53 -22.61
C PRO A 259 -7.02 26.12 -22.07
N ILE A 260 -6.98 25.99 -20.77
CA ILE A 260 -6.97 24.73 -20.02
C ILE A 260 -8.04 24.85 -18.93
N ASP A 261 -9.01 23.92 -18.92
CA ASP A 261 -10.12 23.97 -17.97
C ASP A 261 -9.69 23.51 -16.59
N ALA A 262 -8.72 22.57 -16.53
CA ALA A 262 -8.25 22.00 -15.28
C ALA A 262 -6.81 21.46 -15.36
N ILE A 263 -6.22 21.24 -14.21
CA ILE A 263 -4.87 20.69 -14.04
C ILE A 263 -4.96 19.46 -13.16
N LEU A 264 -4.43 18.32 -13.63
CA LEU A 264 -4.09 17.19 -12.78
C LEU A 264 -2.69 17.40 -12.21
N LEU A 265 -2.59 17.52 -10.89
CA LEU A 265 -1.33 17.72 -10.17
C LEU A 265 -0.92 16.39 -9.52
N ALA A 266 -0.01 15.69 -10.16
CA ALA A 266 0.48 14.39 -9.74
C ALA A 266 1.90 14.49 -9.15
N VAL A 267 1.98 15.08 -7.97
CA VAL A 267 3.20 15.31 -7.19
C VAL A 267 2.92 15.00 -5.71
N ASP A 268 3.94 14.96 -4.86
CA ASP A 268 3.73 14.84 -3.42
C ASP A 268 3.14 16.12 -2.80
N ALA A 269 2.78 16.03 -1.53
CA ALA A 269 2.08 17.10 -0.83
C ALA A 269 2.90 18.40 -0.72
N ASN A 270 4.21 18.33 -0.45
CA ASN A 270 5.07 19.51 -0.33
C ASN A 270 5.27 20.19 -1.68
N ASP A 271 5.54 19.38 -2.70
CA ASP A 271 5.67 19.86 -4.09
C ASP A 271 4.36 20.47 -4.59
N ALA A 272 3.22 19.92 -4.18
CA ALA A 272 1.91 20.44 -4.52
C ALA A 272 1.64 21.82 -3.89
N ALA A 273 1.93 21.99 -2.61
CA ALA A 273 1.79 23.28 -1.94
C ALA A 273 2.65 24.36 -2.63
N LEU A 274 3.88 24.00 -3.02
CA LEU A 274 4.74 24.88 -3.79
C LEU A 274 4.17 25.18 -5.19
N ALA A 275 3.81 24.16 -5.95
CA ALA A 275 3.32 24.28 -7.32
C ALA A 275 2.02 25.09 -7.39
N LYS A 276 1.10 24.87 -6.45
CA LYS A 276 -0.27 25.44 -6.47
C LYS A 276 -0.27 26.97 -6.56
N SER A 277 0.71 27.64 -5.93
CA SER A 277 0.85 29.09 -5.99
C SER A 277 1.09 29.64 -7.42
N PHE A 278 1.61 28.80 -8.31
CA PHE A 278 1.86 29.10 -9.72
C PHE A 278 0.72 28.65 -10.65
N LEU A 279 -0.20 27.82 -10.15
CA LEU A 279 -1.29 27.24 -10.93
C LEU A 279 -2.59 28.02 -10.69
N ARG A 280 -3.39 28.14 -11.75
CA ARG A 280 -4.71 28.77 -11.69
C ARG A 280 -5.78 27.84 -12.24
N GLY A 281 -7.00 28.02 -11.76
CA GLY A 281 -8.14 27.19 -12.17
C GLY A 281 -8.34 25.97 -11.28
N ARG A 282 -9.09 25.01 -11.80
CA ARG A 282 -9.42 23.77 -11.10
C ARG A 282 -8.20 22.86 -11.03
N VAL A 283 -7.95 22.30 -9.87
CA VAL A 283 -6.83 21.36 -9.65
C VAL A 283 -7.36 20.09 -9.06
N TYR A 284 -6.99 18.96 -9.66
CA TYR A 284 -7.25 17.61 -9.19
C TYR A 284 -5.94 16.97 -8.82
N ALA A 285 -5.94 16.15 -7.77
CA ALA A 285 -4.73 15.51 -7.26
C ALA A 285 -5.00 14.10 -6.71
N SER A 286 -3.95 13.36 -6.36
CA SER A 286 -4.07 12.08 -5.66
C SER A 286 -4.37 12.28 -4.18
N SER A 287 -4.79 11.21 -3.48
CA SER A 287 -5.03 11.23 -2.03
C SER A 287 -3.78 11.61 -1.21
N GLN A 288 -2.57 11.47 -1.78
CA GLN A 288 -1.34 11.87 -1.09
C GLN A 288 -1.12 13.38 -1.02
N ILE A 289 -2.05 14.17 -1.57
CA ILE A 289 -1.94 15.64 -1.61
C ILE A 289 -1.88 16.30 -0.23
N THR A 290 -2.40 15.65 0.78
CA THR A 290 -2.41 16.14 2.17
C THR A 290 -1.50 15.35 3.10
N ASP A 291 -0.86 14.27 2.61
CA ASP A 291 -0.07 13.37 3.45
C ASP A 291 1.14 14.09 4.06
N GLY A 292 1.20 14.14 5.40
CA GLY A 292 2.30 14.76 6.14
C GLY A 292 2.37 16.28 6.09
N LEU A 293 1.39 16.97 5.50
CA LEU A 293 1.36 18.43 5.49
C LEU A 293 0.92 19.00 6.85
N PRO A 294 1.62 20.01 7.36
CA PRO A 294 1.10 20.83 8.46
C PRO A 294 -0.21 21.52 8.06
N ALA A 295 -1.15 21.61 9.00
CA ALA A 295 -2.49 22.17 8.75
C ALA A 295 -2.47 23.58 8.12
N GLN A 296 -1.49 24.42 8.47
CA GLN A 296 -1.34 25.76 7.89
C GLN A 296 -0.99 25.75 6.39
N MET A 297 -0.38 24.67 5.88
CA MET A 297 -0.06 24.56 4.46
C MET A 297 -1.26 24.12 3.60
N LEU A 298 -2.37 23.70 4.23
CA LEU A 298 -3.60 23.38 3.50
C LEU A 298 -4.20 24.63 2.84
N TYR A 299 -3.94 25.84 3.36
CA TYR A 299 -4.34 27.11 2.71
C TYR A 299 -3.69 27.28 1.34
N ASP A 300 -2.49 26.76 1.13
CA ASP A 300 -1.81 26.79 -0.16
C ASP A 300 -2.46 25.87 -1.19
N LEU A 301 -3.25 24.91 -0.75
CA LEU A 301 -3.94 23.93 -1.58
C LEU A 301 -5.43 24.26 -1.79
N GLU A 302 -5.84 25.49 -1.58
CA GLU A 302 -7.22 25.95 -1.75
C GLU A 302 -7.83 25.50 -3.09
N ASN A 303 -9.06 24.94 -3.04
CA ASN A 303 -9.79 24.41 -4.19
C ASN A 303 -9.13 23.24 -4.93
N VAL A 304 -8.24 22.48 -4.29
CA VAL A 304 -7.76 21.20 -4.80
C VAL A 304 -8.76 20.10 -4.46
N ARG A 305 -9.08 19.25 -5.44
CA ARG A 305 -9.95 18.09 -5.29
C ARG A 305 -9.18 16.79 -5.42
N TYR A 306 -9.58 15.81 -4.62
CA TYR A 306 -8.99 14.47 -4.66
C TYR A 306 -9.97 13.41 -4.13
N ILE A 307 -9.63 12.14 -4.26
CA ILE A 307 -10.45 11.05 -3.73
C ILE A 307 -9.81 10.51 -2.45
N GLU A 308 -10.62 10.34 -1.40
CA GLU A 308 -10.19 9.74 -0.15
C GLU A 308 -11.11 8.60 0.29
N VAL A 309 -10.59 7.71 1.12
CA VAL A 309 -11.39 6.64 1.72
C VAL A 309 -12.33 7.20 2.79
N PRO A 310 -13.59 6.71 2.91
CA PRO A 310 -14.54 7.19 3.91
C PRO A 310 -14.01 7.13 5.36
N TRP A 311 -13.17 6.15 5.67
CA TRP A 311 -12.52 6.03 6.98
C TRP A 311 -11.79 7.29 7.42
N LEU A 312 -11.10 7.96 6.48
CA LEU A 312 -10.40 9.22 6.71
C LEU A 312 -11.27 10.44 6.42
N ALA A 313 -12.10 10.36 5.38
CA ALA A 313 -12.94 11.48 4.94
C ALA A 313 -14.07 11.81 5.93
N GLU A 314 -14.60 10.80 6.59
CA GLU A 314 -15.80 10.89 7.44
C GLU A 314 -15.52 10.27 8.82
N PRO A 315 -14.65 10.85 9.67
CA PRO A 315 -14.24 10.23 10.93
C PRO A 315 -15.40 9.97 11.90
N ASP A 316 -16.45 10.77 11.82
CA ASP A 316 -17.64 10.68 12.68
C ASP A 316 -18.78 9.85 12.06
N ASN A 317 -18.52 9.13 10.95
CA ASN A 317 -19.55 8.32 10.29
C ASN A 317 -20.04 7.20 11.23
N PRO A 318 -21.36 7.14 11.53
CA PRO A 318 -21.92 6.12 12.42
C PRO A 318 -21.64 4.68 12.00
N ALA A 319 -21.43 4.42 10.70
CA ALA A 319 -21.08 3.09 10.20
C ALA A 319 -19.76 2.56 10.80
N PHE A 320 -18.88 3.45 11.26
CA PHE A 320 -17.60 3.10 11.87
C PHE A 320 -17.66 3.09 13.40
N ALA A 321 -18.80 3.35 14.00
CA ALA A 321 -18.96 3.31 15.45
C ALA A 321 -18.56 1.92 16.01
N GLY A 322 -17.80 1.92 17.10
CA GLY A 322 -17.30 0.70 17.74
C GLY A 322 -16.08 0.06 17.06
N LEU A 323 -15.57 0.62 15.97
CA LEU A 323 -14.25 0.28 15.45
C LEU A 323 -13.20 1.20 16.12
N PRO A 324 -12.12 0.65 16.69
CA PRO A 324 -11.07 1.48 17.27
C PRO A 324 -10.37 2.27 16.16
N ARG A 325 -10.09 3.55 16.42
CA ARG A 325 -9.17 4.33 15.58
C ARG A 325 -7.75 3.88 15.89
N ALA A 326 -6.99 3.58 14.86
CA ALA A 326 -5.64 3.09 15.03
C ALA A 326 -4.62 4.20 15.29
N ASP A 327 -4.99 5.46 14.99
CA ASP A 327 -4.18 6.68 15.15
C ASP A 327 -2.75 6.53 14.59
N TYR A 328 -2.66 6.00 13.36
CA TYR A 328 -1.40 5.96 12.66
C TYR A 328 -1.00 7.38 12.25
N ASP A 329 0.26 7.76 12.54
CA ASP A 329 0.82 9.02 12.03
C ASP A 329 0.97 9.03 10.49
N ASP A 330 0.73 7.90 9.85
CA ASP A 330 0.88 7.69 8.41
C ASP A 330 -0.49 7.39 7.78
N PRO A 331 -1.05 8.30 6.98
CA PRO A 331 -2.34 8.10 6.29
C PRO A 331 -2.39 6.87 5.40
N VAL A 332 -1.24 6.41 4.87
CA VAL A 332 -1.17 5.16 4.09
C VAL A 332 -1.55 3.96 4.95
N LEU A 333 -1.09 3.94 6.21
CA LEU A 333 -1.45 2.87 7.15
C LEU A 333 -2.92 2.93 7.56
N GLU A 334 -3.50 4.13 7.69
CA GLU A 334 -4.94 4.30 7.94
C GLU A 334 -5.79 3.77 6.77
N ARG A 335 -5.38 4.03 5.52
CA ARG A 335 -6.05 3.47 4.33
C ARG A 335 -5.95 1.95 4.29
N LEU A 336 -4.82 1.38 4.71
CA LEU A 336 -4.63 -0.06 4.80
C LEU A 336 -5.43 -0.69 5.95
N TYR A 337 -5.59 0.02 7.05
CA TYR A 337 -6.49 -0.38 8.14
C TYR A 337 -7.94 -0.45 7.65
N ALA A 338 -8.39 0.56 6.90
CA ALA A 338 -9.69 0.58 6.26
C ALA A 338 -9.88 -0.60 5.28
N LEU A 339 -8.84 -0.93 4.49
CA LEU A 339 -8.86 -2.12 3.65
C LEU A 339 -9.08 -3.40 4.47
N GLY A 340 -8.44 -3.52 5.63
CA GLY A 340 -8.64 -4.65 6.53
C GLY A 340 -10.09 -4.77 7.01
N ILE A 341 -10.73 -3.65 7.37
CA ILE A 341 -12.15 -3.62 7.76
C ILE A 341 -13.04 -4.17 6.65
N ASP A 342 -12.90 -3.65 5.44
CA ASP A 342 -13.72 -4.06 4.31
C ASP A 342 -13.40 -5.48 3.84
N ALA A 343 -12.14 -5.88 3.91
CA ALA A 343 -11.73 -7.25 3.59
C ALA A 343 -12.42 -8.27 4.50
N PHE A 344 -12.61 -7.97 5.80
CA PHE A 344 -13.38 -8.82 6.68
C PHE A 344 -14.87 -8.86 6.31
N ALA A 345 -15.50 -7.71 6.04
CA ALA A 345 -16.90 -7.63 5.66
C ALA A 345 -17.19 -8.43 4.37
N VAL A 346 -16.34 -8.29 3.36
CA VAL A 346 -16.42 -9.06 2.10
C VAL A 346 -16.13 -10.55 2.35
N ALA A 347 -15.13 -10.85 3.18
CA ALA A 347 -14.74 -12.23 3.47
C ALA A 347 -15.86 -13.03 4.15
N GLN A 348 -16.66 -12.42 5.02
CA GLN A 348 -17.82 -13.08 5.62
C GLN A 348 -18.81 -13.58 4.57
N MET A 349 -19.09 -12.76 3.55
CA MET A 349 -20.01 -13.12 2.45
C MET A 349 -19.42 -14.17 1.53
N LEU A 350 -18.14 -14.07 1.23
CA LEU A 350 -17.44 -15.02 0.35
C LEU A 350 -17.14 -16.37 1.02
N ALA A 351 -17.10 -16.44 2.35
CA ALA A 351 -16.88 -17.68 3.09
C ALA A 351 -18.14 -18.56 3.16
N GLU A 352 -19.31 -18.03 2.81
CA GLU A 352 -20.55 -18.82 2.76
C GLU A 352 -20.46 -19.94 1.71
N PRO A 353 -21.12 -21.10 1.92
CA PRO A 353 -21.10 -22.21 0.96
C PRO A 353 -21.51 -21.77 -0.44
N THR A 354 -22.49 -20.90 -0.53
CA THR A 354 -22.97 -20.27 -1.79
C THR A 354 -22.84 -18.76 -1.64
N PRO A 355 -21.72 -18.16 -2.06
CA PRO A 355 -21.57 -16.72 -2.04
C PRO A 355 -22.61 -16.04 -2.92
N PRO A 356 -23.08 -14.85 -2.52
CA PRO A 356 -24.01 -14.08 -3.37
C PRO A 356 -23.31 -13.66 -4.68
N ASP A 357 -24.06 -13.72 -5.78
CA ASP A 357 -23.58 -13.28 -7.10
C ASP A 357 -23.41 -11.75 -7.17
N ARG A 358 -24.15 -11.01 -6.35
CA ARG A 358 -24.06 -9.56 -6.23
C ARG A 358 -23.69 -9.19 -4.79
N ILE A 359 -22.61 -8.43 -4.66
CA ILE A 359 -22.19 -7.87 -3.39
C ILE A 359 -22.04 -6.36 -3.59
N GLU A 360 -22.79 -5.61 -2.78
CA GLU A 360 -22.69 -4.16 -2.69
C GLU A 360 -22.68 -3.77 -1.21
N LEU A 361 -21.76 -2.91 -0.81
CA LEU A 361 -21.68 -2.41 0.55
C LEU A 361 -21.00 -1.04 0.62
N ASP A 362 -21.42 -0.22 1.57
CA ASP A 362 -20.72 1.01 1.94
C ASP A 362 -19.67 0.68 2.97
N GLY A 363 -18.43 0.66 2.53
CA GLY A 363 -17.27 0.24 3.31
C GLY A 363 -16.42 1.40 3.83
N ALA A 364 -15.41 1.04 4.59
CA ALA A 364 -14.40 1.96 5.11
C ALA A 364 -13.48 2.52 4.01
N THR A 365 -13.33 1.79 2.89
CA THR A 365 -12.54 2.24 1.74
C THR A 365 -13.37 2.91 0.64
N GLY A 366 -14.69 2.80 0.68
CA GLY A 366 -15.59 3.37 -0.32
C GLY A 366 -16.86 2.54 -0.51
N HIS A 367 -17.70 2.95 -1.44
CA HIS A 367 -18.77 2.09 -1.93
C HIS A 367 -18.15 0.96 -2.76
N LEU A 368 -18.40 -0.28 -2.35
CA LEU A 368 -17.85 -1.49 -2.97
C LEU A 368 -18.93 -2.21 -3.75
N SER A 369 -18.63 -2.59 -4.99
CA SER A 369 -19.51 -3.41 -5.83
C SER A 369 -18.73 -4.51 -6.51
N LEU A 370 -19.24 -5.76 -6.44
CA LEU A 370 -18.61 -6.90 -7.10
C LEU A 370 -18.89 -6.87 -8.60
N LEU A 371 -17.84 -6.81 -9.40
CA LEU A 371 -17.91 -6.85 -10.86
C LEU A 371 -17.93 -8.30 -11.39
N PRO A 372 -18.42 -8.54 -12.63
CA PRO A 372 -18.34 -9.84 -13.28
C PRO A 372 -16.92 -10.42 -13.40
N SER A 373 -15.89 -9.56 -13.39
CA SER A 373 -14.48 -9.92 -13.32
C SER A 373 -14.04 -10.52 -11.97
N ARG A 374 -14.93 -10.56 -10.97
CA ARG A 374 -14.65 -10.90 -9.58
C ARG A 374 -13.71 -9.92 -8.86
N THR A 375 -13.56 -8.73 -9.41
CA THR A 375 -12.87 -7.61 -8.78
C THR A 375 -13.91 -6.69 -8.16
N PHE A 376 -13.63 -6.16 -6.98
CA PHE A 376 -14.47 -5.14 -6.38
C PHE A 376 -14.14 -3.77 -6.99
N ALA A 377 -15.12 -3.13 -7.60
CA ALA A 377 -15.06 -1.70 -7.87
C ALA A 377 -15.18 -0.95 -6.54
N ARG A 378 -14.44 0.14 -6.40
CA ARG A 378 -14.42 0.96 -5.19
C ARG A 378 -14.61 2.44 -5.57
N GLU A 379 -15.55 3.10 -4.92
CA GLU A 379 -15.77 4.53 -5.07
C GLU A 379 -15.57 5.23 -3.73
N GLY A 380 -14.44 5.94 -3.60
CA GLY A 380 -14.13 6.77 -2.45
C GLY A 380 -14.96 8.05 -2.38
N ARG A 381 -14.63 8.93 -1.45
CA ARG A 381 -15.27 10.25 -1.28
C ARG A 381 -14.49 11.31 -2.05
N VAL A 382 -15.22 12.17 -2.74
CA VAL A 382 -14.64 13.38 -3.33
C VAL A 382 -14.39 14.37 -2.20
N MET A 383 -13.15 14.81 -2.08
CA MET A 383 -12.73 15.79 -1.09
C MET A 383 -12.29 17.07 -1.78
N ALA A 384 -12.51 18.19 -1.13
CA ALA A 384 -11.97 19.48 -1.51
C ALA A 384 -11.30 20.16 -0.33
N ILE A 385 -10.33 21.00 -0.61
CA ILE A 385 -9.65 21.81 0.40
C ILE A 385 -10.20 23.23 0.31
N HIS A 386 -10.83 23.69 1.40
CA HIS A 386 -11.40 25.03 1.53
C HIS A 386 -11.05 25.64 2.87
N ASP A 387 -10.60 26.89 2.86
CA ASP A 387 -10.24 27.64 4.06
C ASP A 387 -9.27 26.86 4.99
N GLY A 388 -8.29 26.17 4.38
CA GLY A 388 -7.32 25.36 5.09
C GLY A 388 -7.90 24.11 5.77
N ARG A 389 -9.06 23.63 5.31
CA ARG A 389 -9.74 22.42 5.78
C ARG A 389 -10.04 21.46 4.64
N VAL A 390 -9.94 20.19 4.95
CA VAL A 390 -10.36 19.12 4.05
C VAL A 390 -11.83 18.82 4.33
N LEU A 391 -12.68 18.95 3.30
CA LEU A 391 -14.13 18.78 3.41
C LEU A 391 -14.63 17.80 2.34
N PRO A 392 -15.57 16.90 2.66
CA PRO A 392 -16.22 16.10 1.65
C PRO A 392 -17.10 16.97 0.75
N GLU A 393 -16.99 16.79 -0.56
CA GLU A 393 -17.93 17.38 -1.52
C GLU A 393 -19.09 16.42 -1.77
N SER A 394 -20.31 16.95 -1.70
CA SER A 394 -21.46 16.19 -2.17
C SER A 394 -21.37 16.06 -3.69
N PRO A 395 -21.64 14.87 -4.27
CA PRO A 395 -21.70 14.73 -5.72
C PRO A 395 -22.68 15.76 -6.27
N ALA A 396 -22.30 16.46 -7.33
CA ALA A 396 -23.19 17.34 -8.05
C ALA A 396 -24.42 16.53 -8.49
N ARG A 397 -25.62 16.97 -8.08
CA ARG A 397 -26.90 16.30 -8.41
C ARG A 397 -27.21 16.48 -9.90
#